data_66a937f9973cc063ad22b9ac97637188
#
_entry.id   66a937f9973cc063ad22b9ac97637188
#
_cell.length_a   1.000
_cell.length_b   1.000
_cell.length_c   1.000
_cell.angle_alpha   90.00
_cell.angle_beta   90.00
_cell.angle_gamma   90.00
#
_symmetry.space_group_name_H-M   'P 1'
#
loop_
_entity.id
_entity.type
_entity.pdbx_description
1 polymer ?
#
loop_
_entity_poly.entity_id
_entity_poly.type
_entity_poly.pdbx_seq_one_letter_code
_entity_poly.pdbx_strand_id
1 'polypeptide(L)'
;FNCNPDYAAIVNPESGKQLFPQDKSQEKAKWEAARDAYKEFFDEYGNTFSLYTEKTADGKIDFYESYRKVTSGVLYGTENKEQIFIRLADHDYRAYETTPYHKGYDDNNGALRGGLGFGVPQEMVDLYFMKDGRRIVDDTNYKEYEGVPSNEYLGWSSDYTDEVVPSRTYFKSNSNQTLKQWANREPRFYTNITFHGSTWLKTDTPRGEITTELTYNGNSGYANANWDAPYTGYGMRKMASKEGRSGANRHCATLLRLADMYLGYAETLSACDQRNEAIKYVNKIRARAGIPGYGAVGTKDDNGFAC
;
A
#
# COMPACT_ATOMS: atom_id res chain seq x y z
N PHE A 1 10.70 -13.83 15.21
CA PHE A 1 12.10 -13.45 15.56
C PHE A 1 12.87 -14.64 16.11
N ASN A 2 12.33 -15.39 17.06
CA ASN A 2 13.06 -16.47 17.75
C ASN A 2 13.44 -17.64 16.85
N CYS A 3 12.87 -17.73 15.67
CA CYS A 3 13.05 -18.88 14.77
C CYS A 3 13.72 -18.48 13.44
N ASN A 4 14.05 -17.21 13.27
CA ASN A 4 14.75 -16.77 12.07
C ASN A 4 16.26 -17.05 12.23
N PRO A 5 16.86 -17.87 11.34
CA PRO A 5 18.28 -18.22 11.41
C PRO A 5 19.21 -17.01 11.30
N ASP A 6 18.77 -15.93 10.62
CA ASP A 6 19.57 -14.72 10.47
C ASP A 6 19.81 -14.00 11.80
N TYR A 7 18.87 -14.13 12.74
CA TYR A 7 18.98 -13.57 14.09
C TYR A 7 19.55 -14.54 15.13
N ALA A 8 19.59 -15.82 14.82
CA ALA A 8 20.04 -16.85 15.77
C ALA A 8 21.48 -16.67 16.21
N ALA A 9 22.33 -16.12 15.36
CA ALA A 9 23.75 -15.90 15.65
C ALA A 9 24.04 -14.58 16.38
N ILE A 10 23.03 -13.72 16.59
CA ILE A 10 23.25 -12.42 17.25
C ILE A 10 23.46 -12.60 18.74
N VAL A 11 24.62 -12.17 19.21
CA VAL A 11 25.02 -12.20 20.63
C VAL A 11 25.22 -10.78 21.16
N ASN A 12 24.92 -10.59 22.43
CA ASN A 12 25.32 -9.37 23.11
C ASN A 12 26.85 -9.35 23.25
N PRO A 13 27.54 -8.34 22.71
CA PRO A 13 29.01 -8.32 22.68
C PRO A 13 29.66 -8.23 24.06
N GLU A 14 28.96 -7.70 25.09
CA GLU A 14 29.49 -7.55 26.43
C GLU A 14 29.31 -8.83 27.27
N SER A 15 28.16 -9.49 27.16
CA SER A 15 27.83 -10.65 27.99
C SER A 15 28.03 -11.98 27.29
N GLY A 16 28.24 -12.02 25.99
CA GLY A 16 28.31 -13.21 25.18
C GLY A 16 26.98 -13.98 25.09
N LYS A 17 25.90 -13.45 25.66
CA LYS A 17 24.59 -14.12 25.64
C LYS A 17 23.92 -13.91 24.30
N GLN A 18 23.30 -14.96 23.80
CA GLN A 18 22.44 -14.87 22.59
C GLN A 18 21.23 -14.00 22.89
N LEU A 19 20.90 -13.10 21.95
CA LEU A 19 19.72 -12.25 22.07
C LEU A 19 18.45 -13.01 21.74
N PHE A 20 18.53 -14.02 20.89
CA PHE A 20 17.40 -14.86 20.50
C PHE A 20 17.68 -16.32 20.82
N PRO A 21 16.71 -17.06 21.37
CA PRO A 21 16.87 -18.50 21.61
C PRO A 21 17.12 -19.25 20.32
N GLN A 22 18.09 -20.16 20.32
CA GLN A 22 18.34 -21.07 19.18
C GLN A 22 17.57 -22.40 19.34
N ASP A 23 17.02 -22.65 20.50
CA ASP A 23 16.23 -23.84 20.75
C ASP A 23 14.90 -23.79 20.01
N LYS A 24 14.79 -24.59 18.95
CA LYS A 24 13.58 -24.72 18.14
C LYS A 24 12.54 -25.67 18.76
N SER A 25 12.86 -26.35 19.87
CA SER A 25 11.92 -27.25 20.53
C SER A 25 10.61 -26.56 20.94
N GLN A 26 10.65 -25.26 21.20
CA GLN A 26 9.51 -24.45 21.61
C GLN A 26 8.81 -23.75 20.41
N GLU A 27 9.30 -23.90 19.19
CA GLU A 27 8.79 -23.16 18.03
C GLU A 27 7.31 -23.43 17.80
N LYS A 28 6.93 -24.72 17.73
CA LYS A 28 5.54 -25.12 17.51
C LYS A 28 4.61 -24.58 18.59
N ALA A 29 4.97 -24.74 19.86
CA ALA A 29 4.16 -24.25 20.98
C ALA A 29 3.98 -22.73 20.95
N LYS A 30 4.99 -21.97 20.51
CA LYS A 30 4.89 -20.51 20.35
C LYS A 30 3.96 -20.10 19.21
N TRP A 31 4.01 -20.82 18.07
CA TRP A 31 3.08 -20.57 16.97
C TRP A 31 1.63 -20.91 17.37
N GLU A 32 1.43 -22.03 18.08
CA GLU A 32 0.11 -22.41 18.60
C GLU A 32 -0.43 -21.37 19.59
N ALA A 33 0.39 -20.91 20.52
CA ALA A 33 -0.01 -19.87 21.47
C ALA A 33 -0.35 -18.54 20.78
N ALA A 34 0.41 -18.14 19.75
CA ALA A 34 0.13 -16.94 18.96
C ALA A 34 -1.17 -17.10 18.17
N ARG A 35 -1.39 -18.26 17.52
CA ARG A 35 -2.64 -18.59 16.83
C ARG A 35 -3.84 -18.48 17.76
N ASP A 36 -3.74 -19.05 18.95
CA ASP A 36 -4.84 -19.10 19.91
C ASP A 36 -5.17 -17.69 20.45
N ALA A 37 -4.15 -16.84 20.67
CA ALA A 37 -4.36 -15.44 21.02
C ALA A 37 -5.07 -14.64 19.91
N TYR A 38 -4.71 -14.84 18.63
CA TYR A 38 -5.47 -14.24 17.52
C TYR A 38 -6.88 -14.77 17.45
N LYS A 39 -7.08 -16.08 17.66
CA LYS A 39 -8.41 -16.69 17.69
C LYS A 39 -9.29 -16.07 18.78
N GLU A 40 -8.76 -15.94 19.99
CA GLU A 40 -9.44 -15.30 21.12
C GLU A 40 -9.88 -13.86 20.76
N PHE A 41 -8.97 -13.08 20.14
CA PHE A 41 -9.33 -11.74 19.67
C PHE A 41 -10.53 -11.77 18.69
N PHE A 42 -10.55 -12.68 17.73
CA PHE A 42 -11.66 -12.76 16.77
C PHE A 42 -12.94 -13.30 17.38
N ASP A 43 -12.87 -14.23 18.33
CA ASP A 43 -14.02 -14.77 19.06
C ASP A 43 -14.69 -13.65 19.91
N GLU A 44 -13.88 -12.79 20.53
CA GLU A 44 -14.37 -11.75 21.44
C GLU A 44 -14.75 -10.46 20.70
N TYR A 45 -13.92 -10.01 19.76
CA TYR A 45 -14.04 -8.69 19.12
C TYR A 45 -14.36 -8.75 17.63
N GLY A 46 -14.52 -9.92 17.02
CA GLY A 46 -14.72 -10.06 15.58
C GLY A 46 -15.94 -9.32 15.02
N ASN A 47 -16.94 -9.05 15.86
CA ASN A 47 -18.12 -8.25 15.48
C ASN A 47 -17.97 -6.74 15.80
N THR A 48 -16.93 -6.36 16.54
CA THR A 48 -16.67 -4.97 16.92
C THR A 48 -15.96 -4.22 15.80
N PHE A 49 -15.02 -4.89 15.14
CA PHE A 49 -14.21 -4.35 14.08
C PHE A 49 -14.63 -4.88 12.70
N SER A 50 -14.46 -4.04 11.67
CA SER A 50 -14.73 -4.45 10.29
C SER A 50 -13.77 -3.75 9.34
N LEU A 51 -13.39 -4.41 8.24
CA LEU A 51 -12.62 -3.78 7.18
C LEU A 51 -13.43 -2.62 6.59
N TYR A 52 -12.81 -1.46 6.55
CA TYR A 52 -13.44 -0.28 5.98
C TYR A 52 -13.60 -0.42 4.48
N THR A 53 -14.78 -0.08 3.97
CA THR A 53 -15.07 0.01 2.54
C THR A 53 -15.80 1.29 2.24
N GLU A 54 -15.27 2.04 1.28
CA GLU A 54 -15.97 3.19 0.67
C GLU A 54 -16.89 2.67 -0.43
N LYS A 55 -18.05 3.28 -0.56
CA LYS A 55 -18.99 2.94 -1.63
C LYS A 55 -19.25 4.12 -2.55
N THR A 56 -19.38 3.82 -3.83
CA THR A 56 -19.86 4.76 -4.83
C THR A 56 -21.35 5.03 -4.66
N ALA A 57 -21.88 6.01 -5.37
CA ALA A 57 -23.31 6.35 -5.32
C ALA A 57 -24.22 5.19 -5.80
N ASP A 58 -23.71 4.32 -6.68
CA ASP A 58 -24.40 3.11 -7.14
C ASP A 58 -24.14 1.87 -6.25
N GLY A 59 -23.50 2.06 -5.10
CA GLY A 59 -23.32 1.04 -4.06
C GLY A 59 -22.15 0.08 -4.27
N LYS A 60 -21.37 0.24 -5.32
CA LYS A 60 -20.14 -0.55 -5.55
C LYS A 60 -19.03 -0.16 -4.59
N ILE A 61 -18.16 -1.09 -4.24
CA ILE A 61 -16.97 -0.81 -3.42
C ILE A 61 -15.93 -0.06 -4.24
N ASP A 62 -15.59 1.14 -3.82
CA ASP A 62 -14.46 1.88 -4.34
C ASP A 62 -13.18 1.42 -3.64
N PHE A 63 -12.46 0.50 -4.26
CA PHE A 63 -11.26 -0.11 -3.69
C PHE A 63 -10.13 0.90 -3.45
N TYR A 64 -9.97 1.88 -4.34
CA TYR A 64 -8.98 2.93 -4.22
C TYR A 64 -9.26 3.81 -3.01
N GLU A 65 -10.46 4.39 -2.89
CA GLU A 65 -10.83 5.26 -1.79
C GLU A 65 -10.94 4.50 -0.46
N SER A 66 -11.40 3.25 -0.47
CA SER A 66 -11.44 2.39 0.73
C SER A 66 -10.07 2.29 1.38
N TYR A 67 -9.04 1.98 0.59
CA TYR A 67 -7.69 1.86 1.12
C TYR A 67 -7.06 3.21 1.45
N ARG A 68 -7.25 4.22 0.59
CA ARG A 68 -6.69 5.55 0.79
C ARG A 68 -7.19 6.18 2.09
N LYS A 69 -8.49 6.16 2.33
CA LYS A 69 -9.08 6.77 3.53
C LYS A 69 -8.61 6.11 4.83
N VAL A 70 -8.51 4.78 4.85
CA VAL A 70 -8.01 4.04 6.02
C VAL A 70 -6.56 4.38 6.34
N THR A 71 -5.72 4.57 5.33
CA THR A 71 -4.28 4.75 5.52
C THR A 71 -3.84 6.21 5.61
N SER A 72 -4.67 7.14 5.16
CA SER A 72 -4.34 8.58 5.20
C SER A 72 -4.50 9.23 6.59
N GLY A 73 -5.13 8.54 7.54
CA GLY A 73 -5.41 9.10 8.87
C GLY A 73 -6.53 10.15 8.88
N VAL A 74 -7.29 10.28 7.80
CA VAL A 74 -8.44 11.19 7.69
C VAL A 74 -9.63 10.65 8.49
N LEU A 75 -9.87 9.35 8.42
CA LEU A 75 -10.92 8.68 9.18
C LEU A 75 -10.39 8.17 10.51
N TYR A 76 -11.12 8.37 11.59
CA TYR A 76 -10.77 7.88 12.92
C TYR A 76 -12.03 7.61 13.78
N GLY A 77 -11.82 6.86 14.87
CA GLY A 77 -12.91 6.55 15.81
C GLY A 77 -14.03 5.74 15.14
N THR A 78 -15.27 6.12 15.36
CA THR A 78 -16.45 5.40 14.87
C THR A 78 -16.60 5.37 13.35
N GLU A 79 -15.94 6.29 12.65
CA GLU A 79 -15.94 6.34 11.19
C GLU A 79 -15.05 5.26 10.58
N ASN A 80 -14.06 4.79 11.32
CA ASN A 80 -13.10 3.78 10.87
C ASN A 80 -13.03 2.60 11.84
N LYS A 81 -13.97 1.67 11.70
CA LYS A 81 -14.03 0.44 12.51
C LYS A 81 -12.87 -0.54 12.24
N GLU A 82 -11.99 -0.24 11.32
CA GLU A 82 -10.77 -1.03 11.09
C GLU A 82 -9.66 -0.70 12.09
N GLN A 83 -9.69 0.50 12.71
CA GLN A 83 -8.67 0.94 13.65
C GLN A 83 -8.84 0.29 15.01
N ILE A 84 -7.78 -0.34 15.51
CA ILE A 84 -7.73 -0.96 16.85
C ILE A 84 -6.94 -0.07 17.80
N PHE A 85 -5.75 0.38 17.36
CA PHE A 85 -4.90 1.24 18.15
C PHE A 85 -4.38 2.40 17.32
N ILE A 86 -4.61 3.61 17.81
CA ILE A 86 -4.27 4.84 17.11
C ILE A 86 -3.48 5.78 18.01
N ARG A 87 -2.66 6.62 17.39
CA ARG A 87 -2.06 7.77 18.03
C ARG A 87 -2.73 9.02 17.49
N LEU A 88 -3.36 9.78 18.38
CA LEU A 88 -3.86 11.12 18.04
C LEU A 88 -2.67 12.08 18.01
N ALA A 89 -2.36 12.59 16.85
CA ALA A 89 -1.29 13.55 16.66
C ALA A 89 -1.42 14.21 15.30
N ASP A 90 -0.97 15.44 15.22
CA ASP A 90 -0.74 16.14 13.96
C ASP A 90 0.41 15.48 13.18
N HIS A 91 0.25 15.33 11.88
CA HIS A 91 1.20 14.70 10.99
C HIS A 91 1.55 15.53 9.77
N ASP A 92 1.52 16.85 9.89
CA ASP A 92 1.82 17.79 8.81
C ASP A 92 3.14 17.49 8.10
N TYR A 93 4.16 17.12 8.89
CA TYR A 93 5.46 16.77 8.34
C TYR A 93 5.38 15.58 7.37
N ARG A 94 4.60 14.54 7.71
CA ARG A 94 4.42 13.39 6.80
C ARG A 94 3.65 13.76 5.54
N ALA A 95 2.69 14.68 5.63
CA ALA A 95 2.01 15.20 4.46
C ALA A 95 2.98 15.94 3.55
N TYR A 96 3.86 16.73 4.13
CA TYR A 96 4.92 17.43 3.41
C TYR A 96 5.85 16.45 2.69
N GLU A 97 6.38 15.45 3.40
CA GLU A 97 7.34 14.48 2.88
C GLU A 97 6.75 13.48 1.87
N THR A 98 5.43 13.35 1.83
CA THR A 98 4.74 12.48 0.86
C THR A 98 4.11 13.26 -0.31
N THR A 99 4.18 14.58 -0.28
CA THR A 99 3.68 15.45 -1.35
C THR A 99 4.83 15.84 -2.29
N PRO A 100 4.70 15.63 -3.60
CA PRO A 100 5.69 16.10 -4.57
C PRO A 100 5.81 17.63 -4.61
N TYR A 101 6.89 18.12 -5.19
CA TYR A 101 7.17 19.54 -5.31
C TYR A 101 6.13 20.29 -6.18
N HIS A 102 5.70 19.71 -7.29
CA HIS A 102 4.71 20.24 -8.23
C HIS A 102 4.93 21.73 -8.60
N LYS A 103 6.11 22.05 -9.12
CA LYS A 103 6.41 23.42 -9.57
C LYS A 103 5.32 23.98 -10.47
N GLY A 104 4.86 25.18 -10.18
CA GLY A 104 3.81 25.86 -10.94
C GLY A 104 2.39 25.53 -10.50
N TYR A 105 2.22 24.64 -9.51
CA TYR A 105 0.93 24.31 -8.90
C TYR A 105 0.83 24.76 -7.44
N ASP A 106 1.87 25.38 -6.93
CA ASP A 106 1.86 26.05 -5.64
C ASP A 106 0.83 27.21 -5.73
N ASP A 107 -0.31 27.02 -5.07
CA ASP A 107 -1.21 28.10 -4.75
C ASP A 107 -0.50 29.07 -3.75
N ASN A 108 -1.12 30.21 -3.46
CA ASN A 108 -0.56 31.22 -2.57
C ASN A 108 -0.19 30.69 -1.17
N ASN A 109 -0.62 29.49 -0.82
CA ASN A 109 -0.34 28.83 0.46
C ASN A 109 0.71 27.72 0.38
N GLY A 110 1.24 27.42 -0.80
CA GLY A 110 2.20 26.33 -1.02
C GLY A 110 1.65 24.94 -0.69
N ALA A 111 0.31 24.78 -0.65
CA ALA A 111 -0.35 23.55 -0.22
C ALA A 111 0.00 22.33 -1.07
N LEU A 112 0.29 22.56 -2.35
CA LEU A 112 0.60 21.50 -3.31
C LEU A 112 2.11 21.27 -3.48
N ARG A 113 2.92 22.00 -2.73
CA ARG A 113 4.37 21.89 -2.73
C ARG A 113 4.82 21.12 -1.49
N GLY A 114 5.47 19.99 -1.70
CA GLY A 114 6.04 19.17 -0.63
C GLY A 114 7.50 18.81 -0.88
N GLY A 115 8.07 18.02 0.01
CA GLY A 115 9.47 17.61 -0.03
C GLY A 115 9.71 16.25 -0.68
N LEU A 116 8.68 15.44 -0.87
CA LEU A 116 8.77 14.05 -1.39
C LEU A 116 10.01 13.27 -0.87
N GLY A 117 10.36 13.48 0.40
CA GLY A 117 11.57 12.94 1.01
C GLY A 117 11.55 11.43 1.20
N PHE A 118 10.36 10.81 1.14
CA PHE A 118 10.23 9.37 1.25
C PHE A 118 10.29 8.70 -0.12
N GLY A 119 11.50 8.38 -0.57
CA GLY A 119 11.71 7.56 -1.76
C GLY A 119 11.31 6.10 -1.52
N VAL A 120 10.82 5.44 -2.56
CA VAL A 120 10.43 4.02 -2.52
C VAL A 120 11.38 3.22 -3.40
N PRO A 121 12.05 2.17 -2.89
CA PRO A 121 12.90 1.32 -3.71
C PRO A 121 12.08 0.44 -4.66
N GLN A 122 12.69 0.00 -5.77
CA GLN A 122 12.03 -0.81 -6.80
C GLN A 122 11.44 -2.10 -6.23
N GLU A 123 12.13 -2.74 -5.31
CA GLU A 123 11.67 -3.98 -4.67
C GLU A 123 10.31 -3.80 -3.97
N MET A 124 10.09 -2.65 -3.34
CA MET A 124 8.79 -2.33 -2.73
C MET A 124 7.70 -2.05 -3.77
N VAL A 125 8.07 -1.48 -4.92
CA VAL A 125 7.16 -1.27 -6.06
C VAL A 125 6.72 -2.62 -6.64
N ASP A 126 7.63 -3.57 -6.73
CA ASP A 126 7.38 -4.91 -7.30
C ASP A 126 6.54 -5.81 -6.39
N LEU A 127 6.47 -5.52 -5.09
CA LEU A 127 5.59 -6.26 -4.16
C LEU A 127 4.09 -6.03 -4.40
N TYR A 128 3.70 -4.94 -5.08
CA TYR A 128 2.29 -4.74 -5.43
C TYR A 128 1.88 -5.71 -6.54
N PHE A 129 0.65 -6.21 -6.44
CA PHE A 129 0.10 -7.14 -7.42
C PHE A 129 -0.33 -6.42 -8.71
N MET A 130 -0.44 -7.20 -9.77
CA MET A 130 -1.21 -6.83 -10.95
C MET A 130 -2.71 -6.85 -10.60
N LYS A 131 -3.54 -6.20 -11.41
CA LYS A 131 -5.00 -6.13 -11.24
C LYS A 131 -5.65 -7.51 -11.15
N ASP A 132 -5.12 -8.49 -11.86
CA ASP A 132 -5.59 -9.88 -11.84
C ASP A 132 -5.09 -10.70 -10.64
N GLY A 133 -4.37 -10.06 -9.70
CA GLY A 133 -3.91 -10.67 -8.47
C GLY A 133 -2.64 -11.49 -8.56
N ARG A 134 -1.97 -11.53 -9.73
CA ARG A 134 -0.63 -12.13 -9.87
C ARG A 134 0.47 -11.17 -9.41
N ARG A 135 1.60 -11.70 -8.98
CA ARG A 135 2.79 -10.87 -8.75
C ARG A 135 3.33 -10.37 -10.10
N ILE A 136 3.96 -9.22 -10.11
CA ILE A 136 4.54 -8.68 -11.34
C ILE A 136 5.57 -9.64 -11.97
N VAL A 137 6.37 -10.31 -11.15
CA VAL A 137 7.38 -11.30 -11.60
C VAL A 137 6.77 -12.54 -12.24
N ASP A 138 5.49 -12.81 -12.01
CA ASP A 138 4.74 -13.92 -12.61
C ASP A 138 4.00 -13.48 -13.90
N ASP A 139 4.07 -12.19 -14.26
CA ASP A 139 3.51 -11.70 -15.52
C ASP A 139 4.42 -12.11 -16.68
N THR A 140 3.84 -12.70 -17.71
CA THR A 140 4.57 -13.20 -18.89
C THR A 140 5.28 -12.09 -19.68
N ASN A 141 4.82 -10.85 -19.53
CA ASN A 141 5.42 -9.68 -20.16
C ASN A 141 6.51 -9.03 -19.29
N TYR A 142 6.63 -9.44 -18.03
CA TYR A 142 7.66 -8.94 -17.13
C TYR A 142 8.91 -9.83 -17.25
N LYS A 143 9.97 -9.24 -17.75
CA LYS A 143 11.30 -9.85 -17.73
C LYS A 143 12.25 -8.87 -17.09
N GLU A 144 12.89 -9.30 -16.02
CA GLU A 144 13.95 -8.57 -15.35
C GLU A 144 15.31 -9.12 -15.79
N TYR A 145 16.18 -8.25 -16.25
CA TYR A 145 17.55 -8.60 -16.57
C TYR A 145 18.47 -7.81 -15.64
N GLU A 146 19.24 -8.49 -14.79
CA GLU A 146 20.16 -7.87 -13.81
C GLU A 146 19.49 -6.76 -12.96
N GLY A 147 18.23 -6.96 -12.55
CA GLY A 147 17.49 -5.96 -11.78
C GLY A 147 16.91 -4.80 -12.61
N VAL A 148 17.01 -4.85 -13.92
CA VAL A 148 16.41 -3.86 -14.81
C VAL A 148 15.26 -4.49 -15.61
N PRO A 149 14.07 -3.88 -15.63
CA PRO A 149 12.97 -4.34 -16.45
C PRO A 149 13.37 -4.46 -17.92
N SER A 150 12.92 -5.53 -18.61
CA SER A 150 13.21 -5.67 -20.03
C SER A 150 12.62 -4.53 -20.86
N ASN A 151 13.20 -4.27 -22.04
CA ASN A 151 12.69 -3.25 -22.96
C ASN A 151 11.21 -3.48 -23.35
N GLU A 152 10.73 -4.72 -23.36
CA GLU A 152 9.32 -5.05 -23.58
C GLU A 152 8.43 -4.53 -22.46
N TYR A 153 8.95 -4.50 -21.23
CA TYR A 153 8.25 -4.01 -20.05
C TYR A 153 8.40 -2.49 -19.84
N LEU A 154 9.45 -1.90 -20.37
CA LEU A 154 9.66 -0.46 -20.40
C LEU A 154 8.82 0.25 -21.47
N GLY A 155 8.15 -0.49 -22.36
CA GLY A 155 7.24 0.08 -23.36
C GLY A 155 6.07 0.81 -22.68
N TRP A 156 5.39 1.63 -23.48
CA TRP A 156 4.25 2.41 -23.04
C TRP A 156 2.96 1.59 -23.11
N SER A 157 2.04 1.83 -22.17
CA SER A 157 0.72 1.22 -22.11
C SER A 157 -0.31 2.22 -21.59
N SER A 158 -1.53 2.11 -22.12
CA SER A 158 -2.72 2.76 -21.58
C SER A 158 -3.63 1.80 -20.80
N ASP A 159 -3.18 0.57 -20.57
CA ASP A 159 -3.95 -0.51 -19.99
C ASP A 159 -4.28 -0.28 -18.51
N TYR A 160 -5.18 0.65 -18.26
CA TYR A 160 -5.90 0.68 -16.99
C TYR A 160 -7.21 1.46 -17.15
N THR A 161 -8.30 0.81 -16.79
CA THR A 161 -9.58 1.47 -16.55
C THR A 161 -10.05 1.11 -15.14
N ASP A 162 -10.39 2.12 -14.34
CA ASP A 162 -11.07 1.87 -13.06
C ASP A 162 -12.51 1.44 -13.37
N GLU A 163 -12.84 0.18 -13.13
CA GLU A 163 -14.17 -0.39 -13.44
C GLU A 163 -15.25 0.13 -12.52
N VAL A 164 -14.86 0.66 -11.36
CA VAL A 164 -15.80 1.18 -10.35
C VAL A 164 -16.03 2.68 -10.54
N VAL A 165 -14.98 3.44 -10.84
CA VAL A 165 -15.03 4.88 -11.10
C VAL A 165 -14.33 5.15 -12.44
N PRO A 166 -15.01 4.94 -13.59
CA PRO A 166 -14.38 5.02 -14.91
C PRO A 166 -13.79 6.41 -15.24
N SER A 167 -14.25 7.46 -14.56
CA SER A 167 -13.68 8.81 -14.71
C SER A 167 -12.37 9.02 -13.95
N ARG A 168 -11.97 8.08 -13.10
CA ARG A 168 -10.71 8.18 -12.35
C ARG A 168 -9.55 7.82 -13.25
N THR A 169 -8.59 8.73 -13.36
CA THR A 169 -7.33 8.51 -14.07
C THR A 169 -6.20 8.36 -13.05
N TYR A 170 -5.35 7.34 -13.23
CA TYR A 170 -4.20 7.09 -12.37
C TYR A 170 -2.91 7.67 -12.93
N PHE A 171 -2.88 7.90 -14.23
CA PHE A 171 -1.75 8.49 -14.96
C PHE A 171 -2.23 9.27 -16.18
N LYS A 172 -1.48 10.29 -16.54
CA LYS A 172 -1.85 11.23 -17.63
C LYS A 172 -0.62 11.80 -18.33
N SER A 173 0.43 11.01 -18.52
CA SER A 173 1.57 11.46 -19.31
C SER A 173 1.43 11.02 -20.76
N ASN A 174 1.99 11.80 -21.68
CA ASN A 174 2.14 11.44 -23.09
C ASN A 174 0.93 10.68 -23.70
N SER A 175 -0.21 11.35 -23.82
CA SER A 175 -1.44 10.77 -24.39
C SER A 175 -2.12 9.71 -23.50
N ASN A 176 -2.08 9.87 -22.19
CA ASN A 176 -2.64 8.95 -21.19
C ASN A 176 -1.96 7.57 -21.17
N GLN A 177 -0.67 7.54 -21.43
CA GLN A 177 0.14 6.32 -21.32
C GLN A 177 1.13 6.41 -20.16
N THR A 178 1.49 5.25 -19.66
CA THR A 178 2.52 5.06 -18.65
C THR A 178 3.43 3.89 -19.02
N LEU A 179 4.53 3.68 -18.30
CA LEU A 179 5.32 2.47 -18.51
C LEU A 179 4.51 1.23 -18.18
N LYS A 180 4.68 0.16 -18.94
CA LYS A 180 3.96 -1.10 -18.74
C LYS A 180 4.04 -1.63 -17.31
N GLN A 181 5.20 -1.46 -16.65
CA GLN A 181 5.38 -1.85 -15.25
C GLN A 181 4.46 -1.12 -14.26
N TRP A 182 3.91 0.03 -14.61
CA TRP A 182 3.01 0.82 -13.78
C TRP A 182 1.55 0.73 -14.24
N ALA A 183 1.32 0.15 -15.41
CA ALA A 183 -0.01 -0.09 -15.95
C ALA A 183 -0.62 -1.34 -15.32
N ASN A 184 -1.93 -1.42 -15.32
CA ASN A 184 -2.69 -2.61 -14.90
C ASN A 184 -2.32 -3.20 -13.52
N ARG A 185 -1.89 -2.32 -12.60
CA ARG A 185 -1.57 -2.68 -11.21
C ARG A 185 -2.81 -2.63 -10.33
N GLU A 186 -2.75 -3.27 -9.18
CA GLU A 186 -3.82 -3.21 -8.17
C GLU A 186 -4.08 -1.77 -7.67
N PRO A 187 -5.30 -1.43 -7.18
CA PRO A 187 -5.61 -0.08 -6.68
C PRO A 187 -4.67 0.44 -5.60
N ARG A 188 -4.12 -0.45 -4.74
CA ARG A 188 -3.18 -0.07 -3.68
C ARG A 188 -1.85 0.48 -4.22
N PHE A 189 -1.40 0.03 -5.39
CA PHE A 189 -0.23 0.62 -6.04
C PHE A 189 -0.45 2.12 -6.28
N TYR A 190 -1.57 2.47 -6.88
CA TYR A 190 -1.90 3.85 -7.23
C TYR A 190 -2.19 4.74 -6.01
N THR A 191 -2.57 4.16 -4.87
CA THR A 191 -2.74 4.90 -3.61
C THR A 191 -1.43 5.12 -2.87
N ASN A 192 -0.44 4.26 -3.07
CA ASN A 192 0.77 4.23 -2.24
C ASN A 192 2.01 4.77 -2.93
N ILE A 193 2.04 4.74 -4.26
CA ILE A 193 3.24 5.07 -5.04
C ILE A 193 2.98 6.28 -5.92
N THR A 194 3.86 7.26 -5.83
CA THR A 194 4.00 8.35 -6.80
C THR A 194 5.08 7.95 -7.80
N PHE A 195 4.72 7.90 -9.08
CA PHE A 195 5.60 7.56 -10.19
C PHE A 195 5.48 8.62 -11.29
N HIS A 196 6.40 8.63 -12.24
CA HIS A 196 6.36 9.59 -13.34
C HIS A 196 5.09 9.46 -14.18
N GLY A 197 4.39 10.59 -14.36
CA GLY A 197 3.13 10.63 -15.09
C GLY A 197 1.89 10.30 -14.24
N SER A 198 2.05 10.00 -12.94
CA SER A 198 0.91 9.73 -12.07
C SER A 198 0.07 10.99 -11.82
N THR A 199 -1.25 10.85 -11.83
CA THR A 199 -2.16 11.94 -11.43
C THR A 199 -2.10 12.15 -9.93
N TRP A 200 -2.10 13.41 -9.51
CA TRP A 200 -2.10 13.74 -8.08
C TRP A 200 -3.51 13.64 -7.48
N LEU A 201 -3.57 13.58 -6.15
CA LEU A 201 -4.81 13.41 -5.39
C LEU A 201 -5.79 14.58 -5.55
N LYS A 202 -5.28 15.81 -5.71
CA LYS A 202 -6.09 17.02 -5.89
C LYS A 202 -6.33 17.27 -7.36
N THR A 203 -7.58 17.22 -7.77
CA THR A 203 -8.01 17.36 -9.15
C THR A 203 -8.69 18.71 -9.45
N ASP A 204 -9.06 19.46 -8.41
CA ASP A 204 -9.80 20.72 -8.45
C ASP A 204 -8.90 21.96 -8.24
N THR A 205 -7.71 21.94 -8.84
CA THR A 205 -6.84 23.12 -8.80
C THR A 205 -7.23 24.16 -9.84
N PRO A 206 -6.88 25.46 -9.67
CA PRO A 206 -7.10 26.48 -10.69
C PRO A 206 -6.46 26.15 -12.06
N ARG A 207 -5.46 25.26 -12.07
CA ARG A 207 -4.78 24.79 -13.28
C ARG A 207 -5.25 23.40 -13.71
N GLY A 208 -6.31 22.89 -13.12
CA GLY A 208 -6.84 21.55 -13.38
C GLY A 208 -6.11 20.44 -12.64
N GLU A 209 -6.19 19.25 -13.19
CA GLU A 209 -5.57 18.05 -12.64
C GLU A 209 -4.04 18.12 -12.73
N ILE A 210 -3.35 17.68 -11.67
CA ILE A 210 -1.89 17.69 -11.63
C ILE A 210 -1.37 16.33 -12.08
N THR A 211 -0.46 16.35 -13.05
CA THR A 211 0.38 15.19 -13.39
C THR A 211 1.75 15.38 -12.75
N THR A 212 2.19 14.40 -11.98
CA THR A 212 3.50 14.43 -11.32
C THR A 212 4.59 14.00 -12.32
N GLU A 213 5.49 14.91 -12.65
CA GLU A 213 6.57 14.67 -13.62
C GLU A 213 7.90 14.55 -12.89
N LEU A 214 8.45 13.33 -12.81
CA LEU A 214 9.71 13.00 -12.11
C LEU A 214 10.93 12.96 -13.05
N THR A 215 10.77 13.28 -14.34
CA THR A 215 11.92 13.47 -15.22
C THR A 215 12.78 14.68 -14.78
N TYR A 216 14.03 14.75 -15.17
CA TYR A 216 14.96 15.79 -14.72
C TYR A 216 14.37 17.21 -14.78
N ASN A 217 13.71 17.58 -15.88
CA ASN A 217 13.09 18.89 -16.09
C ASN A 217 11.59 18.93 -15.72
N GLY A 218 11.03 17.83 -15.23
CA GLY A 218 9.61 17.76 -14.84
C GLY A 218 9.29 18.63 -13.63
N ASN A 219 7.99 18.84 -13.36
CA ASN A 219 7.55 19.72 -12.28
C ASN A 219 7.99 19.26 -10.87
N SER A 220 8.29 17.99 -10.71
CA SER A 220 8.82 17.36 -9.48
C SER A 220 10.16 16.69 -9.72
N GLY A 221 10.83 17.00 -10.85
CA GLY A 221 12.16 16.51 -11.19
C GLY A 221 13.28 17.34 -10.58
N TYR A 222 14.50 16.82 -10.62
CA TYR A 222 15.66 17.41 -9.92
C TYR A 222 15.94 18.87 -10.31
N ALA A 223 15.82 19.24 -11.59
CA ALA A 223 16.05 20.62 -12.05
C ALA A 223 15.09 21.65 -11.41
N ASN A 224 13.91 21.23 -10.99
CA ASN A 224 12.89 22.07 -10.39
C ASN A 224 12.74 21.89 -8.88
N ALA A 225 12.80 20.65 -8.41
CA ALA A 225 12.61 20.28 -7.02
C ALA A 225 13.94 20.21 -6.22
N ASN A 226 15.07 20.04 -6.90
CA ASN A 226 16.40 19.92 -6.28
C ASN A 226 16.40 18.81 -5.19
N TRP A 227 16.62 19.17 -3.93
CA TRP A 227 16.64 18.23 -2.80
C TRP A 227 15.31 17.51 -2.57
N ASP A 228 14.22 18.07 -3.05
CA ASP A 228 12.87 17.55 -2.91
C ASP A 228 12.48 16.60 -4.07
N ALA A 229 13.43 16.18 -4.89
CA ALA A 229 13.23 15.17 -5.91
C ALA A 229 13.52 13.76 -5.37
N PRO A 230 12.71 12.73 -5.65
CA PRO A 230 12.95 11.39 -5.13
C PRO A 230 14.14 10.73 -5.83
N TYR A 231 15.18 10.39 -5.08
CA TYR A 231 16.39 9.75 -5.62
C TYR A 231 16.17 8.36 -6.22
N THR A 232 15.09 7.68 -5.80
CA THR A 232 14.76 6.34 -6.32
C THR A 232 13.89 6.37 -7.58
N GLY A 233 13.45 7.56 -8.02
CA GLY A 233 12.48 7.72 -9.09
C GLY A 233 11.02 7.44 -8.69
N TYR A 234 10.78 7.10 -7.41
CA TYR A 234 9.46 6.88 -6.82
C TYR A 234 9.31 7.63 -5.51
N GLY A 235 8.10 8.10 -5.23
CA GLY A 235 7.75 8.68 -3.94
C GLY A 235 6.69 7.86 -3.21
N MET A 236 6.76 7.87 -1.88
CA MET A 236 5.69 7.33 -1.06
C MET A 236 4.47 8.26 -1.12
N ARG A 237 3.29 7.69 -1.44
CA ARG A 237 2.02 8.42 -1.51
C ARG A 237 1.04 8.01 -0.41
N LYS A 238 1.28 6.91 0.26
CA LYS A 238 0.37 6.25 1.21
C LYS A 238 -0.23 7.19 2.27
N MET A 239 0.50 8.18 2.71
CA MET A 239 0.07 9.13 3.75
C MET A 239 -0.19 10.54 3.20
N ALA A 240 -0.18 10.71 1.88
CA ALA A 240 -0.42 11.99 1.27
C ALA A 240 -1.86 12.47 1.49
N SER A 241 -2.02 13.77 1.65
CA SER A 241 -3.33 14.44 1.75
C SER A 241 -3.72 15.08 0.43
N LYS A 242 -5.02 15.13 0.12
CA LYS A 242 -5.55 15.93 -0.99
C LYS A 242 -5.22 17.41 -0.83
N GLU A 243 -5.18 17.88 0.41
CA GLU A 243 -4.89 19.26 0.75
C GLU A 243 -3.38 19.57 0.77
N GLY A 244 -2.56 18.60 0.39
CA GLY A 244 -1.10 18.74 0.35
C GLY A 244 -0.50 19.02 1.73
N ARG A 245 0.50 19.91 1.75
CA ARG A 245 1.30 20.26 2.94
C ARG A 245 0.46 20.86 4.07
N SER A 246 -0.47 21.75 3.75
CA SER A 246 -1.26 22.51 4.74
C SER A 246 -2.56 21.84 5.13
N GLY A 247 -2.92 20.76 4.47
CA GLY A 247 -4.19 20.08 4.66
C GLY A 247 -4.14 19.03 5.72
N ALA A 248 -3.81 19.43 6.90
CA ALA A 248 -3.77 18.58 8.07
C ALA A 248 -5.16 18.18 8.56
N ASN A 249 -6.00 17.67 7.72
CA ASN A 249 -7.19 16.95 8.16
C ASN A 249 -6.86 15.51 8.57
N ARG A 250 -5.62 15.29 9.03
CA ARG A 250 -5.23 14.01 9.60
C ARG A 250 -5.38 14.04 11.09
N HIS A 251 -6.30 13.22 11.56
CA HIS A 251 -6.65 13.18 12.97
C HIS A 251 -5.84 12.17 13.75
N CYS A 252 -5.26 11.18 13.07
CA CYS A 252 -4.54 10.11 13.76
C CYS A 252 -3.50 9.39 12.88
N ALA A 253 -2.55 8.74 13.54
CA ALA A 253 -1.74 7.67 12.96
C ALA A 253 -2.28 6.32 13.45
N THR A 254 -2.60 5.45 12.52
CA THR A 254 -2.99 4.07 12.83
C THR A 254 -1.74 3.27 13.17
N LEU A 255 -1.68 2.73 14.38
CA LEU A 255 -0.59 1.88 14.85
C LEU A 255 -0.92 0.39 14.71
N LEU A 256 -2.20 0.02 14.90
CA LEU A 256 -2.71 -1.33 14.69
C LEU A 256 -4.11 -1.25 14.11
N ARG A 257 -4.40 -2.06 13.12
CA ARG A 257 -5.71 -2.15 12.47
C ARG A 257 -6.08 -3.61 12.18
N LEU A 258 -7.36 -3.86 11.94
CA LEU A 258 -7.90 -5.20 11.73
C LEU A 258 -7.21 -5.98 10.59
N ALA A 259 -6.75 -5.29 9.53
CA ALA A 259 -6.01 -5.95 8.47
C ALA A 259 -4.70 -6.60 8.97
N ASP A 260 -4.03 -5.96 9.93
CA ASP A 260 -2.81 -6.51 10.54
C ASP A 260 -3.15 -7.76 11.38
N MET A 261 -4.30 -7.75 12.08
CA MET A 261 -4.80 -8.90 12.81
C MET A 261 -5.15 -10.07 11.88
N TYR A 262 -5.80 -9.81 10.73
CA TYR A 262 -6.08 -10.86 9.75
C TYR A 262 -4.82 -11.47 9.16
N LEU A 263 -3.83 -10.67 8.81
CA LEU A 263 -2.59 -11.16 8.23
C LEU A 263 -1.74 -11.92 9.27
N GLY A 264 -1.63 -11.40 10.49
CA GLY A 264 -0.94 -12.10 11.59
C GLY A 264 -1.60 -13.43 11.94
N TYR A 265 -2.94 -13.47 11.98
CA TYR A 265 -3.65 -14.73 12.22
C TYR A 265 -3.43 -15.74 11.08
N ALA A 266 -3.48 -15.27 9.81
CA ALA A 266 -3.19 -16.12 8.67
C ALA A 266 -1.76 -16.69 8.70
N GLU A 267 -0.78 -15.90 9.12
CA GLU A 267 0.60 -16.35 9.30
C GLU A 267 0.70 -17.45 10.38
N THR A 268 0.08 -17.24 11.54
CA THR A 268 0.09 -18.23 12.62
C THR A 268 -0.65 -19.53 12.26
N LEU A 269 -1.79 -19.40 11.55
CA LEU A 269 -2.51 -20.57 11.01
C LEU A 269 -1.65 -21.35 10.02
N SER A 270 -0.96 -20.66 9.12
CA SER A 270 -0.06 -21.31 8.15
C SER A 270 1.12 -22.01 8.85
N ALA A 271 1.69 -21.40 9.86
CA ALA A 271 2.76 -22.00 10.67
C ALA A 271 2.29 -23.21 11.50
N CYS A 272 1.00 -23.31 11.76
CA CYS A 272 0.34 -24.45 12.41
C CYS A 272 -0.28 -25.44 11.42
N ASP A 273 0.15 -25.47 10.17
CA ASP A 273 -0.35 -26.35 9.09
C ASP A 273 -1.83 -26.19 8.73
N GLN A 274 -2.48 -25.10 9.14
CA GLN A 274 -3.88 -24.78 8.87
C GLN A 274 -4.01 -23.86 7.63
N ARG A 275 -3.34 -24.19 6.55
CA ARG A 275 -3.21 -23.35 5.35
C ARG A 275 -4.55 -22.96 4.73
N ASN A 276 -5.51 -23.88 4.66
CA ASN A 276 -6.82 -23.58 4.06
C ASN A 276 -7.60 -22.53 4.87
N GLU A 277 -7.48 -22.56 6.19
CA GLU A 277 -8.08 -21.54 7.04
C GLU A 277 -7.32 -20.21 6.90
N ALA A 278 -6.00 -20.23 6.85
CA ALA A 278 -5.17 -19.04 6.63
C ALA A 278 -5.57 -18.27 5.37
N ILE A 279 -5.81 -18.98 4.26
CA ILE A 279 -6.21 -18.40 2.98
C ILE A 279 -7.51 -17.58 3.10
N LYS A 280 -8.47 -18.00 3.93
CA LYS A 280 -9.73 -17.26 4.14
C LYS A 280 -9.48 -15.84 4.67
N TYR A 281 -8.55 -15.68 5.59
CA TYR A 281 -8.21 -14.37 6.16
C TYR A 281 -7.41 -13.51 5.17
N VAL A 282 -6.48 -14.11 4.42
CA VAL A 282 -5.77 -13.41 3.35
C VAL A 282 -6.74 -12.93 2.27
N ASN A 283 -7.72 -13.76 1.88
CA ASN A 283 -8.70 -13.42 0.86
C ASN A 283 -9.60 -12.24 1.26
N LYS A 284 -9.93 -12.06 2.55
CA LYS A 284 -10.62 -10.85 3.01
C LYS A 284 -9.85 -9.58 2.67
N ILE A 285 -8.53 -9.60 2.83
CA ILE A 285 -7.66 -8.46 2.49
C ILE A 285 -7.56 -8.28 0.97
N ARG A 286 -7.42 -9.38 0.22
CA ARG A 286 -7.35 -9.34 -1.25
C ARG A 286 -8.65 -8.79 -1.85
N ALA A 287 -9.79 -9.25 -1.38
CA ALA A 287 -11.10 -8.75 -1.81
C ALA A 287 -11.26 -7.25 -1.55
N ARG A 288 -10.90 -6.76 -0.34
CA ARG A 288 -10.91 -5.34 -0.03
C ARG A 288 -9.92 -4.55 -0.90
N ALA A 289 -8.82 -5.16 -1.33
CA ALA A 289 -7.84 -4.56 -2.24
C ALA A 289 -8.31 -4.52 -3.70
N GLY A 290 -9.41 -5.17 -4.04
CA GLY A 290 -9.95 -5.23 -5.40
C GLY A 290 -9.19 -6.20 -6.31
N ILE A 291 -8.58 -7.23 -5.75
CA ILE A 291 -7.89 -8.28 -6.50
C ILE A 291 -8.48 -9.67 -6.16
N PRO A 292 -8.45 -10.63 -7.09
CA PRO A 292 -8.98 -11.97 -6.87
C PRO A 292 -8.35 -12.66 -5.65
N GLY A 293 -9.14 -13.44 -4.93
CA GLY A 293 -8.69 -14.31 -3.84
C GLY A 293 -7.81 -15.45 -4.34
N TYR A 294 -7.12 -16.11 -3.41
CA TYR A 294 -6.45 -17.37 -3.69
C TYR A 294 -7.48 -18.50 -3.71
N GLY A 295 -7.46 -19.31 -4.75
CA GLY A 295 -8.38 -20.41 -4.98
C GLY A 295 -8.38 -20.84 -6.44
N ALA A 296 -9.23 -21.77 -6.83
CA ALA A 296 -9.37 -22.17 -8.23
C ALA A 296 -9.95 -21.03 -9.06
N VAL A 297 -9.35 -20.75 -10.20
CA VAL A 297 -9.77 -19.64 -11.09
C VAL A 297 -11.24 -19.81 -11.50
N GLY A 298 -12.01 -18.73 -11.38
CA GLY A 298 -13.43 -18.69 -11.69
C GLY A 298 -14.34 -19.25 -10.62
N THR A 299 -13.80 -19.63 -9.45
CA THR A 299 -14.60 -20.02 -8.27
C THR A 299 -14.77 -18.85 -7.31
N LYS A 300 -15.52 -19.11 -6.25
CA LYS A 300 -15.57 -18.23 -5.07
C LYS A 300 -14.97 -18.95 -3.88
N ASP A 301 -14.33 -18.20 -3.00
CA ASP A 301 -13.87 -18.74 -1.71
C ASP A 301 -15.03 -18.87 -0.70
N ASP A 302 -14.73 -19.38 0.48
CA ASP A 302 -15.73 -19.58 1.56
C ASP A 302 -16.36 -18.27 2.05
N ASN A 303 -15.80 -17.10 1.73
CA ASN A 303 -16.37 -15.78 2.02
C ASN A 303 -17.20 -15.23 0.83
N GLY A 304 -17.28 -15.97 -0.27
CA GLY A 304 -17.98 -15.56 -1.50
C GLY A 304 -17.18 -14.62 -2.41
N PHE A 305 -15.87 -14.42 -2.16
CA PHE A 305 -15.00 -13.59 -2.99
C PHE A 305 -14.52 -14.36 -4.23
N ALA A 306 -14.48 -13.65 -5.36
CA ALA A 306 -13.99 -14.24 -6.61
C ALA A 306 -12.49 -14.63 -6.50
N CYS A 307 -12.14 -15.80 -7.02
CA CYS A 307 -10.79 -16.32 -7.11
C CYS A 307 -10.26 -16.29 -8.56
#